data_e88228438b725441e2730540dc0e8b23
#
_entry.id   e88228438b725441e2730540dc0e8b23
#
_cell.length_a   1.000
_cell.length_b   1.000
_cell.length_c   1.000
_cell.angle_alpha   90.00
_cell.angle_beta   90.00
_cell.angle_gamma   90.00
#
_symmetry.space_group_name_H-M   'P 1'
#
loop_
_entity.id
_entity.type
_entity.pdbx_description
1 polymer ?
#
loop_
_entity_poly.entity_id
_entity_poly.type
_entity_poly.pdbx_seq_one_letter_code
_entity_poly.pdbx_strand_id
1 'polypeptide(L)'
;MRDTKDTENRRLLPDAEADGIIEGRNAVIEALRTEASIDKIFIQKGEVDKTLGHIASKARAAGIVVVEADRRKLGGMSRTHTHQGVIALAAVREYVSVDDILADAAAKNEPPLLVVCDEISDPHNLGAILRTAECAGAHGVIIPKRRSAGLTAV
;
A
#
# COMPACT_ATOMS: atom_id res chain seq x y z
N MET A 1 -35.71 -10.45 2.52
CA MET A 1 -35.25 -10.58 1.12
C MET A 1 -34.12 -9.59 1.00
N ARG A 2 -32.88 -10.01 1.33
CA ARG A 2 -31.69 -9.14 1.35
C ARG A 2 -30.86 -9.46 0.09
N ASP A 3 -30.51 -8.40 -0.63
CA ASP A 3 -29.86 -8.45 -1.93
C ASP A 3 -28.48 -9.11 -1.86
N THR A 4 -28.38 -10.23 -2.58
CA THR A 4 -27.16 -11.03 -2.82
C THR A 4 -26.41 -10.53 -4.07
N LYS A 5 -26.23 -9.23 -4.26
CA LYS A 5 -25.60 -8.65 -5.45
C LYS A 5 -24.22 -8.06 -5.28
N ASP A 6 -23.67 -8.04 -4.05
CA ASP A 6 -22.36 -7.41 -3.79
C ASP A 6 -21.15 -8.36 -3.80
N THR A 7 -21.35 -9.64 -4.09
CA THR A 7 -20.25 -10.63 -3.98
C THR A 7 -19.61 -11.00 -5.32
N GLU A 8 -20.09 -10.48 -6.44
CA GLU A 8 -19.69 -10.98 -7.78
C GLU A 8 -18.69 -10.09 -8.54
N ASN A 9 -18.25 -8.98 -7.96
CA ASN A 9 -17.31 -8.08 -8.65
C ASN A 9 -15.86 -8.12 -8.10
N ARG A 10 -15.52 -9.19 -7.38
CA ARG A 10 -14.14 -9.50 -7.08
C ARG A 10 -13.49 -10.11 -8.33
N ARG A 11 -13.25 -9.29 -9.35
CA ARG A 11 -12.39 -9.69 -10.47
C ARG A 11 -11.06 -10.09 -9.89
N LEU A 12 -10.74 -11.37 -10.06
CA LEU A 12 -9.42 -11.95 -9.81
C LEU A 12 -8.38 -11.06 -10.53
N LEU A 13 -7.63 -10.31 -9.75
CA LEU A 13 -6.44 -9.62 -10.21
C LEU A 13 -5.43 -10.70 -10.62
N PRO A 14 -4.60 -10.52 -11.65
CA PRO A 14 -3.68 -11.56 -12.09
C PRO A 14 -2.68 -11.93 -10.99
N ASP A 15 -2.16 -13.16 -11.01
CA ASP A 15 -1.26 -13.78 -10.03
C ASP A 15 -0.06 -12.92 -9.54
N ALA A 16 0.20 -11.78 -10.17
CA ALA A 16 1.19 -10.78 -9.77
C ALA A 16 0.89 -10.12 -8.41
N GLU A 17 -0.36 -10.19 -7.91
CA GLU A 17 -0.76 -9.55 -6.64
C GLU A 17 -0.57 -10.43 -5.40
N ALA A 18 -0.40 -11.73 -5.57
CA ALA A 18 -0.17 -12.65 -4.44
C ALA A 18 1.05 -12.24 -3.59
N ASP A 19 1.95 -11.45 -4.17
CA ASP A 19 3.20 -11.03 -3.54
C ASP A 19 3.33 -9.52 -3.33
N GLY A 20 2.28 -8.76 -3.60
CA GLY A 20 2.26 -7.32 -3.34
C GLY A 20 3.12 -6.46 -4.29
N ILE A 21 3.62 -7.00 -5.40
CA ILE A 21 4.43 -6.27 -6.39
C ILE A 21 3.66 -6.19 -7.71
N ILE A 22 3.42 -4.97 -8.20
CA ILE A 22 2.78 -4.68 -9.48
C ILE A 22 3.84 -4.04 -10.38
N GLU A 23 4.23 -4.72 -11.47
CA GLU A 23 5.31 -4.29 -12.35
C GLU A 23 4.79 -3.87 -13.73
N GLY A 24 5.41 -2.82 -14.27
CA GLY A 24 5.15 -2.33 -15.61
C GLY A 24 4.04 -1.30 -15.68
N ARG A 25 4.10 -0.50 -16.76
CA ARG A 25 3.27 0.70 -16.94
C ARG A 25 1.78 0.39 -16.96
N ASN A 26 1.38 -0.60 -17.75
CA ASN A 26 -0.03 -0.94 -17.93
C ASN A 26 -0.64 -1.50 -16.64
N ALA A 27 0.09 -2.38 -15.95
CA ALA A 27 -0.37 -2.95 -14.69
C ALA A 27 -0.55 -1.88 -13.61
N VAL A 28 0.41 -0.94 -13.49
CA VAL A 28 0.32 0.17 -12.52
C VAL A 28 -0.80 1.16 -12.88
N ILE A 29 -1.01 1.46 -14.18
CA ILE A 29 -2.12 2.30 -14.62
C ILE A 29 -3.46 1.64 -14.28
N GLU A 30 -3.58 0.34 -14.51
CA GLU A 30 -4.80 -0.42 -14.20
C GLU A 30 -5.06 -0.46 -12.70
N ALA A 31 -4.03 -0.71 -11.88
CA ALA A 31 -4.13 -0.66 -10.42
C ALA A 31 -4.60 0.72 -9.92
N LEU A 32 -4.06 1.80 -10.49
CA LEU A 32 -4.52 3.18 -10.18
C LEU A 32 -5.95 3.47 -10.67
N ARG A 33 -6.42 2.78 -11.72
CA ARG A 33 -7.77 2.93 -12.26
C ARG A 33 -8.81 2.19 -11.42
N THR A 34 -8.45 1.02 -10.93
CA THR A 34 -9.30 0.16 -10.10
C THR A 34 -9.27 0.53 -8.61
N GLU A 35 -8.59 1.63 -8.27
CA GLU A 35 -8.41 2.07 -6.88
C GLU A 35 -7.83 0.96 -5.98
N ALA A 36 -6.95 0.13 -6.55
CA ALA A 36 -6.25 -0.89 -5.78
C ALA A 36 -5.47 -0.25 -4.62
N SER A 37 -5.43 -0.94 -3.49
CA SER A 37 -4.70 -0.45 -2.31
C SER A 37 -3.20 -0.47 -2.57
N ILE A 38 -2.62 0.69 -2.90
CA ILE A 38 -1.20 0.87 -3.22
C ILE A 38 -0.53 1.64 -2.08
N ASP A 39 0.52 1.05 -1.49
CA ASP A 39 1.34 1.69 -0.47
C ASP A 39 2.32 2.72 -1.08
N LYS A 40 3.08 2.30 -2.08
CA LYS A 40 4.11 3.14 -2.72
C LYS A 40 4.25 2.81 -4.20
N ILE A 41 4.64 3.83 -4.98
CA ILE A 41 5.04 3.65 -6.38
C ILE A 41 6.49 4.10 -6.54
N PHE A 42 7.33 3.22 -7.08
CA PHE A 42 8.70 3.53 -7.46
C PHE A 42 8.77 3.83 -8.95
N ILE A 43 9.36 4.98 -9.29
CA ILE A 43 9.52 5.44 -10.69
C ILE A 43 10.99 5.67 -10.97
N GLN A 44 11.45 5.26 -12.15
CA GLN A 44 12.82 5.39 -12.58
C GLN A 44 13.22 6.88 -12.67
N LYS A 45 14.30 7.22 -11.97
CA LYS A 45 14.88 8.56 -11.97
C LYS A 45 15.50 8.88 -13.33
N GLY A 46 15.28 10.13 -13.80
CA GLY A 46 15.96 10.68 -15.00
C GLY A 46 15.36 10.23 -16.33
N GLU A 47 14.34 9.40 -16.36
CA GLU A 47 13.64 9.04 -17.58
C GLU A 47 12.52 10.05 -17.86
N VAL A 48 12.71 10.87 -18.91
CA VAL A 48 11.70 11.82 -19.37
C VAL A 48 10.69 11.07 -20.23
N ASP A 49 9.72 10.42 -19.60
CA ASP A 49 8.66 9.68 -20.27
C ASP A 49 7.29 10.22 -19.86
N LYS A 50 6.47 10.57 -20.85
CA LYS A 50 5.12 11.11 -20.62
C LYS A 50 4.24 10.14 -19.82
N THR A 51 4.36 8.84 -20.06
CA THR A 51 3.58 7.81 -19.35
C THR A 51 3.97 7.73 -17.89
N LEU A 52 5.27 7.73 -17.58
CA LEU A 52 5.74 7.73 -16.19
C LEU A 52 5.35 9.03 -15.47
N GLY A 53 5.42 10.16 -16.15
CA GLY A 53 4.94 11.44 -15.62
C GLY A 53 3.44 11.42 -15.31
N HIS A 54 2.63 10.83 -16.19
CA HIS A 54 1.19 10.65 -15.97
C HIS A 54 0.90 9.75 -14.76
N ILE A 55 1.58 8.61 -14.65
CA ILE A 55 1.47 7.70 -13.50
C ILE A 55 1.81 8.44 -12.20
N ALA A 56 2.94 9.18 -12.19
CA ALA A 56 3.36 9.95 -11.02
C ALA A 56 2.32 10.99 -10.59
N SER A 57 1.76 11.72 -11.56
CA SER A 57 0.74 12.74 -11.30
C SER A 57 -0.53 12.12 -10.73
N LYS A 58 -1.01 11.03 -11.34
CA LYS A 58 -2.22 10.33 -10.90
C LYS A 58 -2.06 9.72 -9.51
N ALA A 59 -0.91 9.10 -9.25
CA ALA A 59 -0.58 8.55 -7.93
C ALA A 59 -0.56 9.62 -6.83
N ARG A 60 0.09 10.78 -7.11
CA ARG A 60 0.12 11.89 -6.14
C ARG A 60 -1.27 12.46 -5.89
N ALA A 61 -2.11 12.58 -6.92
CA ALA A 61 -3.49 13.03 -6.78
C ALA A 61 -4.32 12.07 -5.90
N ALA A 62 -4.05 10.75 -5.98
CA ALA A 62 -4.65 9.73 -5.12
C ALA A 62 -4.00 9.64 -3.72
N GLY A 63 -3.05 10.52 -3.38
CA GLY A 63 -2.38 10.52 -2.08
C GLY A 63 -1.34 9.41 -1.89
N ILE A 64 -0.99 8.68 -2.97
CA ILE A 64 0.00 7.59 -2.96
C ILE A 64 1.42 8.17 -2.98
N VAL A 65 2.30 7.59 -2.18
CA VAL A 65 3.70 8.01 -2.11
C VAL A 65 4.44 7.58 -3.38
N VAL A 66 5.02 8.55 -4.10
CA VAL A 66 5.87 8.30 -5.27
C VAL A 66 7.33 8.51 -4.91
N VAL A 67 8.15 7.48 -5.11
CA VAL A 67 9.59 7.47 -4.81
C VAL A 67 10.37 7.36 -6.10
N GLU A 68 11.32 8.25 -6.32
CA GLU A 68 12.28 8.10 -7.42
C GLU A 68 13.34 7.06 -7.05
N ALA A 69 13.59 6.13 -7.95
CA ALA A 69 14.57 5.06 -7.78
C ALA A 69 15.45 4.93 -9.01
N ASP A 70 16.69 4.54 -8.82
CA ASP A 70 17.56 4.19 -9.93
C ASP A 70 17.16 2.84 -10.56
N ARG A 71 17.62 2.59 -11.78
CA ARG A 71 17.32 1.37 -12.54
C ARG A 71 17.77 0.10 -11.81
N ARG A 72 18.89 0.17 -11.07
CA ARG A 72 19.43 -0.97 -10.32
C ARG A 72 18.51 -1.36 -9.18
N LYS A 73 17.98 -0.37 -8.45
CA LYS A 73 17.01 -0.60 -7.36
C LYS A 73 15.72 -1.21 -7.91
N LEU A 74 15.17 -0.67 -9.00
CA LEU A 74 14.00 -1.24 -9.66
C LEU A 74 14.25 -2.67 -10.15
N GLY A 75 15.41 -2.92 -10.76
CA GLY A 75 15.80 -4.26 -11.20
C GLY A 75 15.92 -5.27 -10.06
N GLY A 76 16.38 -4.82 -8.87
CA GLY A 76 16.44 -5.66 -7.67
C GLY A 76 15.07 -5.95 -7.04
N MET A 77 14.09 -5.08 -7.27
CA MET A 77 12.70 -5.27 -6.80
C MET A 77 11.87 -6.07 -7.81
N SER A 78 12.24 -6.01 -9.10
CA SER A 78 11.49 -6.63 -10.19
C SER A 78 11.68 -8.15 -10.19
N ARG A 79 10.61 -8.88 -10.38
CA ARG A 79 10.60 -10.34 -10.51
C ARG A 79 10.74 -10.78 -11.96
N THR A 80 10.08 -10.07 -12.86
CA THR A 80 10.01 -10.41 -14.28
C THR A 80 11.10 -9.72 -15.09
N HIS A 81 11.85 -8.79 -14.48
CA HIS A 81 12.79 -7.89 -15.14
C HIS A 81 12.17 -7.01 -16.24
N THR A 82 10.84 -6.92 -16.27
CA THR A 82 10.08 -6.14 -17.26
C THR A 82 9.37 -4.92 -16.65
N HIS A 83 9.93 -4.34 -15.59
CA HIS A 83 9.32 -3.25 -14.82
C HIS A 83 9.05 -1.96 -15.62
N GLN A 84 9.63 -1.78 -16.80
CA GLN A 84 9.39 -0.62 -17.68
C GLN A 84 9.53 0.76 -16.99
N GLY A 85 10.40 0.86 -16.00
CA GLY A 85 10.65 2.08 -15.24
C GLY A 85 9.65 2.34 -14.11
N VAL A 86 8.73 1.43 -13.79
CA VAL A 86 7.76 1.62 -12.70
C VAL A 86 7.44 0.30 -12.00
N ILE A 87 7.35 0.39 -10.67
CA ILE A 87 6.90 -0.70 -9.79
C ILE A 87 6.00 -0.08 -8.71
N ALA A 88 4.82 -0.66 -8.49
CA ALA A 88 3.99 -0.34 -7.34
C ALA A 88 4.03 -1.47 -6.31
N LEU A 89 4.01 -1.11 -5.04
CA LEU A 89 3.80 -2.04 -3.95
C LEU A 89 2.35 -1.95 -3.52
N ALA A 90 1.62 -3.05 -3.65
CA ALA A 90 0.27 -3.15 -3.13
C ALA A 90 0.31 -3.25 -1.60
N ALA A 91 -0.62 -2.58 -0.93
CA ALA A 91 -0.81 -2.76 0.50
C ALA A 91 -1.51 -4.10 0.75
N VAL A 92 -1.02 -4.86 1.72
CA VAL A 92 -1.61 -6.16 2.13
C VAL A 92 -2.98 -5.94 2.77
N ARG A 93 -3.21 -4.77 3.33
CA ARG A 93 -4.48 -4.34 3.92
C ARG A 93 -4.75 -2.87 3.61
N GLU A 94 -6.03 -2.53 3.54
CA GLU A 94 -6.46 -1.15 3.43
C GLU A 94 -6.10 -0.38 4.71
N TYR A 95 -5.62 0.84 4.52
CA TYR A 95 -5.40 1.76 5.62
C TYR A 95 -6.73 2.47 5.93
N VAL A 96 -7.01 2.60 7.20
CA VAL A 96 -8.17 3.34 7.71
C VAL A 96 -7.75 4.70 8.26
N SER A 97 -8.69 5.61 8.45
CA SER A 97 -8.40 6.89 9.10
C SER A 97 -8.30 6.74 10.63
N VAL A 98 -7.70 7.73 11.28
CA VAL A 98 -7.67 7.78 12.75
C VAL A 98 -9.09 7.88 13.31
N ASP A 99 -9.97 8.61 12.62
CA ASP A 99 -11.36 8.77 13.04
C ASP A 99 -12.13 7.44 12.99
N ASP A 100 -11.86 6.58 12.01
CA ASP A 100 -12.44 5.24 11.93
C ASP A 100 -12.02 4.37 13.11
N ILE A 101 -10.72 4.44 13.51
CA ILE A 101 -10.20 3.69 14.66
C ILE A 101 -10.86 4.18 15.98
N LEU A 102 -11.02 5.49 16.12
CA LEU A 102 -11.68 6.08 17.30
C LEU A 102 -13.15 5.71 17.36
N ALA A 103 -13.83 5.68 16.20
CA ALA A 103 -15.23 5.26 16.11
C ALA A 103 -15.40 3.78 16.48
N ASP A 104 -14.47 2.90 16.08
CA ASP A 104 -14.49 1.48 16.47
C ASP A 104 -14.33 1.29 17.98
N ALA A 105 -13.40 2.01 18.62
CA ALA A 105 -13.23 2.00 20.07
C ALA A 105 -14.51 2.49 20.80
N ALA A 106 -15.11 3.58 20.32
CA ALA A 106 -16.35 4.12 20.87
C ALA A 106 -17.52 3.14 20.74
N ALA A 107 -17.63 2.44 19.59
CA ALA A 107 -18.67 1.44 19.36
C ALA A 107 -18.55 0.23 20.31
N LYS A 108 -17.33 -0.07 20.76
CA LYS A 108 -17.03 -1.12 21.76
C LYS A 108 -17.18 -0.63 23.20
N ASN A 109 -17.47 0.66 23.42
CA ASN A 109 -17.45 1.31 24.73
C ASN A 109 -16.12 1.14 25.49
N GLU A 110 -15.01 1.16 24.76
CA GLU A 110 -13.66 0.99 25.30
C GLU A 110 -12.86 2.30 25.18
N PRO A 111 -11.99 2.61 26.14
CA PRO A 111 -11.02 3.70 25.97
C PRO A 111 -10.09 3.39 24.81
N PRO A 112 -9.87 4.33 23.87
CA PRO A 112 -9.05 4.05 22.71
C PRO A 112 -7.58 3.83 23.10
N LEU A 113 -7.03 2.66 22.76
CA LEU A 113 -5.61 2.35 22.87
C LEU A 113 -5.01 2.40 21.47
N LEU A 114 -4.12 3.38 21.22
CA LEU A 114 -3.46 3.58 19.94
C LEU A 114 -1.95 3.43 20.10
N VAL A 115 -1.33 2.75 19.16
CA VAL A 115 0.13 2.67 19.04
C VAL A 115 0.57 3.60 17.90
N VAL A 116 1.45 4.56 18.22
CA VAL A 116 2.01 5.47 17.21
C VAL A 116 3.46 5.07 16.94
N CYS A 117 3.75 4.70 15.70
CA CYS A 117 5.09 4.36 15.25
C CYS A 117 5.69 5.55 14.51
N ASP A 118 6.90 5.95 14.88
CA ASP A 118 7.65 6.97 14.16
C ASP A 118 8.93 6.37 13.56
N GLU A 119 9.18 6.65 12.28
CA GLU A 119 10.37 6.24 11.52
C GLU A 119 10.72 4.73 11.57
N ILE A 120 9.74 3.85 11.76
CA ILE A 120 9.95 2.40 11.67
C ILE A 120 10.19 2.02 10.20
N SER A 121 11.43 1.79 9.82
CA SER A 121 11.83 1.52 8.44
C SER A 121 11.92 0.03 8.09
N ASP A 122 12.03 -0.85 9.08
CA ASP A 122 12.11 -2.30 8.90
C ASP A 122 10.71 -2.93 8.97
N PRO A 123 10.25 -3.62 7.89
CA PRO A 123 8.96 -4.32 7.89
C PRO A 123 8.83 -5.41 8.96
N HIS A 124 9.93 -6.10 9.31
CA HIS A 124 9.91 -7.12 10.35
C HIS A 124 9.63 -6.52 11.73
N ASN A 125 10.24 -5.36 12.03
CA ASN A 125 9.97 -4.63 13.25
C ASN A 125 8.52 -4.13 13.31
N LEU A 126 8.01 -3.58 12.19
CA LEU A 126 6.61 -3.18 12.10
C LEU A 126 5.68 -4.38 12.33
N GLY A 127 5.96 -5.53 11.72
CA GLY A 127 5.20 -6.76 11.92
C GLY A 127 5.20 -7.24 13.37
N ALA A 128 6.33 -7.11 14.10
CA ALA A 128 6.41 -7.44 15.51
C ALA A 128 5.55 -6.50 16.37
N ILE A 129 5.61 -5.19 16.08
CA ILE A 129 4.79 -4.18 16.76
C ILE A 129 3.30 -4.45 16.55
N LEU A 130 2.88 -4.75 15.31
CA LEU A 130 1.49 -5.05 14.98
C LEU A 130 0.96 -6.26 15.76
N ARG A 131 1.72 -7.36 15.81
CA ARG A 131 1.35 -8.55 16.60
C ARG A 131 1.22 -8.23 18.09
N THR A 132 2.16 -7.45 18.63
CA THR A 132 2.13 -7.04 20.04
C THR A 132 0.94 -6.13 20.33
N ALA A 133 0.66 -5.16 19.47
CA ALA A 133 -0.47 -4.25 19.58
C ALA A 133 -1.81 -5.01 19.56
N GLU A 134 -1.96 -5.99 18.66
CA GLU A 134 -3.14 -6.85 18.60
C GLU A 134 -3.32 -7.65 19.89
N CYS A 135 -2.25 -8.29 20.39
CA CYS A 135 -2.30 -9.03 21.67
C CYS A 135 -2.61 -8.13 22.87
N ALA A 136 -2.22 -6.86 22.83
CA ALA A 136 -2.51 -5.89 23.87
C ALA A 136 -3.93 -5.29 23.78
N GLY A 137 -4.70 -5.64 22.75
CA GLY A 137 -6.02 -5.09 22.51
C GLY A 137 -6.01 -3.65 21.97
N ALA A 138 -4.95 -3.24 21.28
CA ALA A 138 -4.90 -1.92 20.65
C ALA A 138 -5.94 -1.82 19.53
N HIS A 139 -6.63 -0.69 19.47
CA HIS A 139 -7.64 -0.39 18.46
C HIS A 139 -7.03 -0.04 17.11
N GLY A 140 -5.78 0.42 17.10
CA GLY A 140 -5.07 0.70 15.87
C GLY A 140 -3.59 1.04 16.05
N VAL A 141 -2.86 0.91 14.95
CA VAL A 141 -1.46 1.30 14.85
C VAL A 141 -1.34 2.38 13.78
N ILE A 142 -0.79 3.52 14.19
CA ILE A 142 -0.60 4.69 13.31
C ILE A 142 0.85 4.67 12.82
N ILE A 143 1.01 4.70 11.50
CA ILE A 143 2.32 4.78 10.85
C ILE A 143 2.37 6.00 9.92
N PRO A 144 3.51 6.70 9.83
CA PRO A 144 3.66 7.81 8.88
C PRO A 144 3.59 7.34 7.44
N LYS A 145 2.96 8.13 6.55
CA LYS A 145 2.95 7.85 5.10
C LYS A 145 4.33 7.87 4.45
N ARG A 146 5.28 8.60 5.05
CA ARG A 146 6.65 8.75 4.55
C ARG A 146 7.64 8.31 5.60
N ARG A 147 8.84 7.86 5.17
CA ARG A 147 9.94 7.41 6.04
C ARG A 147 9.54 6.28 7.01
N SER A 148 8.63 5.42 6.56
CA SER A 148 8.19 4.27 7.34
C SER A 148 8.09 3.04 6.44
N ALA A 149 8.21 1.86 7.03
CA ALA A 149 7.81 0.62 6.38
C ALA A 149 6.30 0.65 6.13
N GLY A 150 5.87 0.07 5.02
CA GLY A 150 4.47 -0.16 4.72
C GLY A 150 4.05 -1.59 5.06
N LEU A 151 2.76 -1.86 4.96
CA LEU A 151 2.21 -3.21 5.07
C LEU A 151 2.40 -3.93 3.73
N THR A 152 3.53 -4.59 3.57
CA THR A 152 3.82 -5.43 2.41
C THR A 152 3.77 -6.90 2.80
N ALA A 153 3.44 -7.78 1.86
CA ALA A 153 3.62 -9.22 2.04
C ALA A 153 5.14 -9.50 2.12
N VAL A 154 5.60 -9.93 3.28
CA VAL A 154 7.00 -10.32 3.53
C VAL A 154 7.00 -11.80 3.90
#